data_b870039b4d579af0965af59579542d48
#
_entry.id   b870039b4d579af0965af59579542d48
#
_cell.length_a   1.000
_cell.length_b   1.000
_cell.length_c   1.000
_cell.angle_alpha   90.00
_cell.angle_beta   90.00
_cell.angle_gamma   90.00
#
_symmetry.space_group_name_H-M   'P 1'
#
loop_
_entity.id
_entity.type
_entity.pdbx_description
1 polymer ?
#
loop_
_entity_poly.entity_id
_entity_poly.type
_entity_poly.pdbx_seq_one_letter_code
_entity_poly.pdbx_strand_id
1 'polypeptide(L)'
;MHGDTRLEAALKVLNHWPRFRLQLFLEGILVGLLSGTVISFFRWGLETGTLWRQWFYANVLSRGDIFVHAAWFALLLAAALLLWRLGIYEPQAGGSGIPQIKGVILGVLRLRWLRVLWVKLVGGIVGIGLGLSLGREGPSIQIGSVTAQGLSRAFGRTRMEERYLITAGASAGLAAAFNAPLAGVMFALEELHRNFSGVVLAPAMAAALMATMVSRYLFGREPVFHFGILPHFPLRYMWLAVILGIIVGIAGVIFNKGLLNIHCFYELPIFRNRYMPIAFALLMAGVLGYVFPDVLGGGNELVNALYTLPLSLQLFALLLIGKFLFTLISYGCGVPGGFFLPMLVLGALTGGMVGIIFIPLGLISSYYLSNIVVISMAAFFAASVQSPVTGTILIMEMTGSYEHLLALCTASLMALVVAQLFRGEPIYEVLLQRSLAKHKPALSSSERRNLLELTVVSGSQADGKYIGRIAWPSHTVIVDVKRGSGDIIPDDETCLRAGDYLYVLTDSVEGAQSIRNIVEKTGDEDM
;
A
#
# COMPACT_ATOMS: atom_id res chain seq x y z
N MET A 1 -40.36 -28.87 -20.68
CA MET A 1 -39.55 -29.44 -19.62
C MET A 1 -38.13 -28.86 -19.46
N HIS A 2 -37.70 -27.85 -20.26
CA HIS A 2 -36.36 -27.25 -20.14
C HIS A 2 -36.29 -25.95 -19.29
N GLY A 3 -37.45 -25.44 -18.85
CA GLY A 3 -37.52 -24.24 -18.01
C GLY A 3 -37.24 -24.48 -16.52
N ASP A 4 -37.61 -25.67 -16.01
CA ASP A 4 -37.48 -25.99 -14.58
C ASP A 4 -36.03 -26.20 -14.13
N THR A 5 -35.19 -26.80 -14.96
CA THR A 5 -33.78 -27.07 -14.61
C THR A 5 -32.94 -25.80 -14.48
N ARG A 6 -33.25 -24.75 -15.25
CA ARG A 6 -32.55 -23.44 -15.14
C ARG A 6 -33.01 -22.67 -13.92
N LEU A 7 -34.29 -22.73 -13.57
CA LEU A 7 -34.84 -22.11 -12.36
C LEU A 7 -34.31 -22.81 -11.11
N GLU A 8 -34.28 -24.15 -11.10
CA GLU A 8 -33.68 -24.92 -10.00
C GLU A 8 -32.18 -24.68 -9.85
N ALA A 9 -31.42 -24.55 -10.93
CA ALA A 9 -30.02 -24.20 -10.91
C ALA A 9 -29.81 -22.78 -10.36
N ALA A 10 -30.62 -21.81 -10.81
CA ALA A 10 -30.60 -20.44 -10.29
C ALA A 10 -30.97 -20.37 -8.82
N LEU A 11 -32.01 -21.11 -8.38
CA LEU A 11 -32.40 -21.21 -6.98
C LEU A 11 -31.34 -21.91 -6.11
N LYS A 12 -30.66 -22.93 -6.63
CA LYS A 12 -29.51 -23.53 -5.93
C LYS A 12 -28.35 -22.54 -5.75
N VAL A 13 -28.01 -21.76 -6.78
CA VAL A 13 -27.01 -20.70 -6.69
C VAL A 13 -27.41 -19.64 -5.69
N LEU A 14 -28.67 -19.18 -5.72
CA LEU A 14 -29.21 -18.20 -4.77
C LEU A 14 -29.21 -18.71 -3.33
N ASN A 15 -29.42 -20.01 -3.10
CA ASN A 15 -29.38 -20.62 -1.76
C ASN A 15 -27.94 -20.90 -1.24
N HIS A 16 -26.96 -21.08 -2.14
CA HIS A 16 -25.55 -21.26 -1.76
C HIS A 16 -24.84 -19.93 -1.46
N TRP A 17 -25.24 -18.85 -2.13
CA TRP A 17 -24.63 -17.54 -2.02
C TRP A 17 -24.66 -16.92 -0.59
N PRO A 18 -25.76 -16.98 0.16
CA PRO A 18 -25.79 -16.51 1.54
C PRO A 18 -24.87 -17.31 2.47
N ARG A 19 -24.83 -18.65 2.30
CA ARG A 19 -23.95 -19.54 3.10
C ARG A 19 -22.48 -19.26 2.84
N PHE A 20 -22.09 -19.06 1.59
CA PHE A 20 -20.75 -18.71 1.19
C PHE A 20 -20.29 -17.37 1.81
N ARG A 21 -21.14 -16.34 1.77
CA ARG A 21 -20.87 -15.04 2.38
C ARG A 21 -20.74 -15.12 3.90
N LEU A 22 -21.62 -15.84 4.56
CA LEU A 22 -21.58 -16.05 6.01
C LEU A 22 -20.30 -16.79 6.40
N GLN A 23 -19.90 -17.78 5.64
CA GLN A 23 -18.69 -18.54 5.89
C GLN A 23 -17.45 -17.67 5.77
N LEU A 24 -17.29 -16.88 4.69
CA LEU A 24 -16.21 -15.94 4.55
C LEU A 24 -16.19 -14.86 5.65
N PHE A 25 -17.36 -14.44 6.12
CA PHE A 25 -17.47 -13.51 7.25
C PHE A 25 -16.94 -14.13 8.56
N LEU A 26 -17.34 -15.36 8.89
CA LEU A 26 -16.86 -16.07 10.08
C LEU A 26 -15.36 -16.36 10.01
N GLU A 27 -14.86 -16.73 8.85
CA GLU A 27 -13.43 -16.90 8.62
C GLU A 27 -12.69 -15.56 8.71
N GLY A 28 -13.31 -14.45 8.27
CA GLY A 28 -12.80 -13.10 8.48
C GLY A 28 -12.60 -12.77 9.96
N ILE A 29 -13.52 -13.16 10.83
CA ILE A 29 -13.36 -13.03 12.29
C ILE A 29 -12.10 -13.76 12.77
N LEU A 30 -11.91 -15.02 12.37
CA LEU A 30 -10.74 -15.82 12.77
C LEU A 30 -9.44 -15.22 12.21
N VAL A 31 -9.45 -14.79 10.94
CA VAL A 31 -8.33 -14.06 10.33
C VAL A 31 -8.00 -12.82 11.15
N GLY A 32 -9.01 -12.04 11.55
CA GLY A 32 -8.82 -10.84 12.35
C GLY A 32 -8.18 -11.11 13.70
N LEU A 33 -8.67 -12.11 14.41
CA LEU A 33 -8.12 -12.52 15.72
C LEU A 33 -6.65 -12.95 15.60
N LEU A 34 -6.35 -13.86 14.68
CA LEU A 34 -4.99 -14.37 14.50
C LEU A 34 -4.04 -13.30 13.99
N SER A 35 -4.42 -12.58 12.92
CA SER A 35 -3.61 -11.49 12.38
C SER A 35 -3.41 -10.38 13.40
N GLY A 36 -4.47 -10.00 14.12
CA GLY A 36 -4.40 -8.99 15.19
C GLY A 36 -3.41 -9.37 16.28
N THR A 37 -3.39 -10.64 16.70
CA THR A 37 -2.44 -11.16 17.70
C THR A 37 -1.00 -11.10 17.20
N VAL A 38 -0.74 -11.59 15.98
CA VAL A 38 0.62 -11.60 15.42
C VAL A 38 1.14 -10.17 15.19
N ILE A 39 0.27 -9.27 14.72
CA ILE A 39 0.63 -7.86 14.47
C ILE A 39 0.83 -7.11 15.79
N SER A 40 0.05 -7.42 16.82
CA SER A 40 0.25 -6.88 18.16
C SER A 40 1.61 -7.30 18.73
N PHE A 41 2.02 -8.55 18.54
CA PHE A 41 3.37 -9.01 18.89
C PHE A 41 4.45 -8.25 18.09
N PHE A 42 4.25 -8.06 16.80
CA PHE A 42 5.15 -7.27 15.95
C PHE A 42 5.28 -5.82 16.44
N ARG A 43 4.14 -5.18 16.77
CA ARG A 43 4.08 -3.83 17.32
C ARG A 43 4.82 -3.74 18.65
N TRP A 44 4.57 -4.66 19.56
CA TRP A 44 5.28 -4.73 20.84
C TRP A 44 6.81 -4.84 20.65
N GLY A 45 7.25 -5.72 19.75
CA GLY A 45 8.67 -5.85 19.42
C GLY A 45 9.30 -4.57 18.87
N LEU A 46 8.58 -3.83 18.02
CA LEU A 46 9.03 -2.55 17.47
C LEU A 46 9.12 -1.45 18.54
N GLU A 47 8.08 -1.32 19.38
CA GLU A 47 8.03 -0.31 20.45
C GLU A 47 9.15 -0.60 21.47
N THR A 48 9.31 -1.86 21.88
CA THR A 48 10.39 -2.28 22.78
C THR A 48 11.78 -2.02 22.17
N GLY A 49 11.97 -2.36 20.89
CA GLY A 49 13.24 -2.11 20.20
C GLY A 49 13.57 -0.62 20.08
N THR A 50 12.56 0.22 19.84
CA THR A 50 12.72 1.68 19.76
C THR A 50 13.06 2.27 21.13
N LEU A 51 12.35 1.88 22.18
CA LEU A 51 12.61 2.33 23.57
C LEU A 51 13.98 1.87 24.03
N TRP A 52 14.37 0.61 23.74
CA TRP A 52 15.70 0.11 24.05
C TRP A 52 16.80 0.92 23.36
N ARG A 53 16.65 1.23 22.09
CA ARG A 53 17.59 2.06 21.33
C ARG A 53 17.72 3.46 21.96
N GLN A 54 16.61 4.13 22.23
CA GLN A 54 16.61 5.47 22.87
C GLN A 54 17.29 5.44 24.23
N TRP A 55 16.94 4.46 25.07
CA TRP A 55 17.58 4.27 26.36
C TRP A 55 19.09 4.02 26.23
N PHE A 56 19.49 3.22 25.22
CA PHE A 56 20.89 2.89 24.99
C PHE A 56 21.72 4.13 24.57
N TYR A 57 21.19 4.97 23.69
CA TYR A 57 21.80 6.25 23.33
C TYR A 57 21.91 7.20 24.54
N ALA A 58 20.85 7.32 25.32
CA ALA A 58 20.81 8.25 26.45
C ALA A 58 21.69 7.83 27.63
N ASN A 59 21.81 6.55 27.93
CA ASN A 59 22.43 6.07 29.18
C ASN A 59 23.77 5.35 28.95
N VAL A 60 23.97 4.70 27.83
CA VAL A 60 25.18 3.90 27.57
C VAL A 60 26.15 4.65 26.67
N LEU A 61 25.66 5.10 25.51
CA LEU A 61 26.51 5.78 24.52
C LEU A 61 26.89 7.20 24.97
N SER A 62 26.03 7.93 25.67
CA SER A 62 26.33 9.28 26.18
C SER A 62 27.46 9.32 27.22
N ARG A 63 27.74 8.18 27.87
CA ARG A 63 28.74 8.03 28.91
C ARG A 63 29.85 7.02 28.54
N GLY A 64 29.73 6.41 27.35
CA GLY A 64 30.61 5.32 26.94
C GLY A 64 31.97 5.79 26.43
N ASP A 65 32.98 4.94 26.66
CA ASP A 65 34.28 5.08 26.04
C ASP A 65 34.26 4.69 24.56
N ILE A 66 35.35 4.94 23.84
CA ILE A 66 35.52 4.59 22.43
C ILE A 66 35.19 3.12 22.13
N PHE A 67 35.44 2.22 23.07
CA PHE A 67 35.15 0.79 22.94
C PHE A 67 33.64 0.53 22.92
N VAL A 68 32.85 1.27 23.70
CA VAL A 68 31.37 1.17 23.72
C VAL A 68 30.79 1.64 22.39
N HIS A 69 31.30 2.74 21.84
CA HIS A 69 30.90 3.23 20.53
C HIS A 69 31.28 2.24 19.42
N ALA A 70 32.52 1.69 19.47
CA ALA A 70 32.97 0.67 18.53
C ALA A 70 32.10 -0.60 18.61
N ALA A 71 31.74 -1.05 19.81
CA ALA A 71 30.84 -2.20 20.02
C ALA A 71 29.44 -1.93 19.47
N TRP A 72 28.89 -0.70 19.59
CA TRP A 72 27.64 -0.31 19.01
C TRP A 72 27.64 -0.42 17.47
N PHE A 73 28.65 0.14 16.81
CA PHE A 73 28.79 0.04 15.37
C PHE A 73 29.04 -1.41 14.90
N ALA A 74 29.78 -2.21 15.68
CA ALA A 74 29.94 -3.64 15.42
C ALA A 74 28.60 -4.39 15.52
N LEU A 75 27.74 -4.05 16.51
CA LEU A 75 26.38 -4.59 16.63
C LEU A 75 25.52 -4.24 15.41
N LEU A 76 25.59 -3.00 14.92
CA LEU A 76 24.87 -2.58 13.72
C LEU A 76 25.31 -3.36 12.47
N LEU A 77 26.62 -3.62 12.33
CA LEU A 77 27.16 -4.46 11.25
C LEU A 77 26.72 -5.92 11.38
N ALA A 78 26.68 -6.47 12.60
CA ALA A 78 26.16 -7.82 12.85
C ALA A 78 24.66 -7.91 12.52
N ALA A 79 23.88 -6.89 12.89
CA ALA A 79 22.48 -6.79 12.51
C ALA A 79 22.30 -6.68 10.98
N ALA A 80 23.17 -5.93 10.28
CA ALA A 80 23.18 -5.88 8.82
C ALA A 80 23.43 -7.27 8.21
N LEU A 81 24.32 -8.08 8.79
CA LEU A 81 24.58 -9.45 8.35
C LEU A 81 23.34 -10.34 8.54
N LEU A 82 22.66 -10.21 9.67
CA LEU A 82 21.40 -10.92 9.93
C LEU A 82 20.33 -10.55 8.89
N LEU A 83 20.10 -9.25 8.67
CA LEU A 83 19.09 -8.76 7.71
C LEU A 83 19.42 -9.19 6.28
N TRP A 84 20.70 -9.17 5.91
CA TRP A 84 21.16 -9.67 4.62
C TRP A 84 20.86 -11.17 4.45
N ARG A 85 21.15 -12.00 5.46
CA ARG A 85 20.84 -13.44 5.45
C ARG A 85 19.34 -13.70 5.33
N LEU A 86 18.52 -12.96 6.06
CA LEU A 86 17.06 -13.03 5.99
C LEU A 86 16.55 -12.64 4.59
N GLY A 87 17.13 -11.59 3.98
CA GLY A 87 16.76 -11.17 2.63
C GLY A 87 17.15 -12.17 1.53
N ILE A 88 18.21 -12.96 1.72
CA ILE A 88 18.55 -14.09 0.82
C ILE A 88 17.59 -15.26 1.04
N TYR A 89 17.27 -15.58 2.31
CA TYR A 89 16.38 -16.69 2.64
C TYR A 89 14.96 -16.52 2.08
N GLU A 90 14.41 -15.29 2.15
CA GLU A 90 13.08 -14.98 1.56
C GLU A 90 13.06 -13.57 0.96
N PRO A 91 13.43 -13.43 -0.32
CA PRO A 91 13.47 -12.13 -0.99
C PRO A 91 12.11 -11.40 -1.07
N GLN A 92 11.00 -12.16 -1.06
CA GLN A 92 9.65 -11.60 -1.15
C GLN A 92 9.18 -10.92 0.15
N ALA A 93 9.93 -11.07 1.25
CA ALA A 93 9.71 -10.33 2.48
C ALA A 93 10.38 -8.95 2.49
N GLY A 94 11.22 -8.60 1.51
CA GLY A 94 11.89 -7.30 1.42
C GLY A 94 10.92 -6.13 1.15
N GLY A 95 11.34 -4.91 1.54
CA GLY A 95 10.59 -3.68 1.34
C GLY A 95 9.26 -3.63 2.07
N SER A 96 8.29 -2.91 1.51
CA SER A 96 6.96 -2.70 2.12
C SER A 96 6.14 -3.99 2.25
N GLY A 97 6.09 -4.83 1.24
CA GLY A 97 5.22 -6.02 1.19
C GLY A 97 3.87 -5.79 0.51
N ILE A 98 3.41 -4.53 0.42
CA ILE A 98 2.14 -4.18 -0.24
C ILE A 98 2.15 -4.58 -1.72
N PRO A 99 3.19 -4.27 -2.52
CA PRO A 99 3.24 -4.71 -3.92
C PRO A 99 3.17 -6.22 -4.09
N GLN A 100 3.82 -6.98 -3.19
CA GLN A 100 3.80 -8.44 -3.23
C GLN A 100 2.38 -8.98 -2.95
N ILE A 101 1.69 -8.44 -1.96
CA ILE A 101 0.29 -8.83 -1.66
C ILE A 101 -0.63 -8.48 -2.82
N LYS A 102 -0.49 -7.29 -3.41
CA LYS A 102 -1.23 -6.91 -4.63
C LYS A 102 -0.99 -7.90 -5.76
N GLY A 103 0.25 -8.33 -5.97
CA GLY A 103 0.60 -9.36 -6.94
C GLY A 103 -0.01 -10.74 -6.65
N VAL A 104 -0.18 -11.11 -5.37
CA VAL A 104 -0.88 -12.37 -4.99
C VAL A 104 -2.38 -12.26 -5.25
N ILE A 105 -3.01 -11.15 -4.90
CA ILE A 105 -4.44 -10.91 -5.16
C ILE A 105 -4.73 -10.93 -6.67
N LEU A 106 -3.87 -10.33 -7.48
CA LEU A 106 -3.94 -10.38 -8.94
C LEU A 106 -3.59 -11.77 -9.53
N GLY A 107 -3.04 -12.68 -8.71
CA GLY A 107 -2.66 -14.03 -9.14
C GLY A 107 -1.35 -14.15 -9.89
N VAL A 108 -0.58 -13.06 -9.99
CA VAL A 108 0.72 -13.01 -10.71
C VAL A 108 1.92 -13.38 -9.82
N LEU A 109 1.74 -13.43 -8.50
CA LEU A 109 2.76 -13.84 -7.54
C LEU A 109 2.25 -14.95 -6.61
N ARG A 110 3.20 -15.75 -6.08
CA ARG A 110 2.95 -16.77 -5.06
C ARG A 110 3.91 -16.57 -3.90
N LEU A 111 3.40 -16.50 -2.67
CA LEU A 111 4.21 -16.35 -1.47
C LEU A 111 4.34 -17.66 -0.70
N ARG A 112 5.51 -17.83 -0.09
CA ARG A 112 5.76 -18.88 0.91
C ARG A 112 5.38 -18.31 2.29
N TRP A 113 4.08 -18.36 2.62
CA TRP A 113 3.48 -17.64 3.72
C TRP A 113 4.27 -17.69 5.04
N LEU A 114 4.72 -18.87 5.48
CA LEU A 114 5.44 -19.05 6.74
C LEU A 114 6.84 -18.39 6.72
N ARG A 115 7.57 -18.51 5.59
CA ARG A 115 8.89 -17.89 5.46
C ARG A 115 8.78 -16.37 5.43
N VAL A 116 7.83 -15.86 4.66
CA VAL A 116 7.57 -14.42 4.59
C VAL A 116 7.17 -13.89 5.97
N LEU A 117 6.30 -14.60 6.71
CA LEU A 117 5.88 -14.24 8.05
C LEU A 117 7.09 -14.05 9.00
N TRP A 118 7.96 -15.06 9.12
CA TRP A 118 9.12 -15.00 10.01
C TRP A 118 10.12 -13.93 9.60
N VAL A 119 10.47 -13.87 8.32
CA VAL A 119 11.45 -12.88 7.84
C VAL A 119 10.92 -11.47 8.02
N LYS A 120 9.62 -11.26 7.81
CA LYS A 120 8.99 -9.94 7.98
C LYS A 120 8.94 -9.52 9.45
N LEU A 121 8.60 -10.44 10.35
CA LEU A 121 8.58 -10.18 11.79
C LEU A 121 9.99 -9.83 12.29
N VAL A 122 10.95 -10.73 12.13
CA VAL A 122 12.30 -10.54 12.65
C VAL A 122 13.02 -9.40 11.96
N GLY A 123 12.98 -9.37 10.61
CA GLY A 123 13.67 -8.34 9.83
C GLY A 123 13.09 -6.94 10.07
N GLY A 124 11.76 -6.83 10.22
CA GLY A 124 11.08 -5.57 10.53
C GLY A 124 11.45 -5.06 11.94
N ILE A 125 11.36 -5.94 12.96
CA ILE A 125 11.71 -5.58 14.35
C ILE A 125 13.17 -5.11 14.43
N VAL A 126 14.09 -5.85 13.83
CA VAL A 126 15.52 -5.50 13.86
C VAL A 126 15.78 -4.22 13.07
N GLY A 127 15.31 -4.12 11.82
CA GLY A 127 15.60 -2.98 10.96
C GLY A 127 15.02 -1.66 11.48
N ILE A 128 13.73 -1.65 11.83
CA ILE A 128 13.04 -0.44 12.32
C ILE A 128 13.48 -0.12 13.75
N GLY A 129 13.59 -1.13 14.61
CA GLY A 129 14.03 -0.96 16.00
C GLY A 129 15.42 -0.37 16.12
N LEU A 130 16.36 -0.73 15.24
CA LEU A 130 17.71 -0.15 15.18
C LEU A 130 17.76 1.24 14.52
N GLY A 131 16.62 1.78 14.06
CA GLY A 131 16.50 3.18 13.68
C GLY A 131 16.34 3.45 12.19
N LEU A 132 16.26 2.45 11.31
CA LEU A 132 15.97 2.71 9.90
C LEU A 132 14.65 3.50 9.75
N SER A 133 14.65 4.52 8.90
CA SER A 133 13.47 5.35 8.64
C SER A 133 12.44 4.59 7.80
N LEU A 134 11.77 3.63 8.46
CA LEU A 134 10.79 2.73 7.87
C LEU A 134 9.55 2.65 8.77
N GLY A 135 8.40 2.47 8.15
CA GLY A 135 7.11 2.30 8.82
C GLY A 135 6.76 0.82 9.00
N ARG A 136 5.91 0.56 10.00
CA ARG A 136 5.42 -0.77 10.36
C ARG A 136 4.22 -1.25 9.55
N GLU A 137 3.57 -0.36 8.81
CA GLU A 137 2.26 -0.59 8.19
C GLU A 137 2.34 -1.59 7.03
N GLY A 138 3.28 -1.37 6.10
CA GLY A 138 3.54 -2.29 5.00
C GLY A 138 3.84 -3.71 5.49
N PRO A 139 4.79 -3.87 6.43
CA PRO A 139 5.00 -5.14 7.12
C PRO A 139 3.73 -5.73 7.75
N SER A 140 2.93 -4.94 8.47
CA SER A 140 1.70 -5.42 9.10
C SER A 140 0.67 -5.91 8.10
N ILE A 141 0.51 -5.21 6.97
CA ILE A 141 -0.36 -5.64 5.86
C ILE A 141 0.12 -6.99 5.32
N GLN A 142 1.42 -7.16 5.09
CA GLN A 142 1.97 -8.41 4.59
C GLN A 142 1.85 -9.53 5.63
N ILE A 143 2.15 -9.28 6.91
CA ILE A 143 2.00 -10.23 8.03
C ILE A 143 0.54 -10.70 8.13
N GLY A 144 -0.43 -9.79 8.15
CA GLY A 144 -1.85 -10.12 8.20
C GLY A 144 -2.29 -10.94 7.00
N SER A 145 -1.86 -10.57 5.81
CA SER A 145 -2.17 -11.28 4.57
C SER A 145 -1.61 -12.70 4.53
N VAL A 146 -0.34 -12.91 4.93
CA VAL A 146 0.25 -14.27 4.93
C VAL A 146 -0.28 -15.12 6.08
N THR A 147 -0.70 -14.53 7.20
CA THR A 147 -1.41 -15.24 8.28
C THR A 147 -2.76 -15.75 7.78
N ALA A 148 -3.52 -14.92 7.07
CA ALA A 148 -4.76 -15.31 6.41
C ALA A 148 -4.54 -16.38 5.35
N GLN A 149 -3.45 -16.29 4.58
CA GLN A 149 -3.07 -17.31 3.60
C GLN A 149 -2.80 -18.66 4.26
N GLY A 150 -2.09 -18.66 5.39
CA GLY A 150 -1.84 -19.88 6.18
C GLY A 150 -3.14 -20.53 6.67
N LEU A 151 -4.07 -19.71 7.20
CA LEU A 151 -5.37 -20.16 7.65
C LEU A 151 -6.24 -20.71 6.51
N SER A 152 -6.30 -20.00 5.39
CA SER A 152 -7.02 -20.41 4.18
C SER A 152 -6.56 -21.78 3.68
N ARG A 153 -5.25 -22.02 3.67
CA ARG A 153 -4.68 -23.33 3.28
C ARG A 153 -4.98 -24.42 4.29
N ALA A 154 -4.96 -24.11 5.59
CA ALA A 154 -5.34 -25.07 6.63
C ALA A 154 -6.81 -25.51 6.49
N PHE A 155 -7.68 -24.63 6.01
CA PHE A 155 -9.10 -24.93 5.74
C PHE A 155 -9.35 -25.53 4.34
N GLY A 156 -8.30 -25.73 3.52
CA GLY A 156 -8.44 -26.29 2.18
C GLY A 156 -9.24 -25.42 1.21
N ARG A 157 -9.17 -24.09 1.37
CA ARG A 157 -9.93 -23.14 0.56
C ARG A 157 -9.49 -23.07 -0.88
N THR A 158 -10.40 -22.74 -1.77
CA THR A 158 -10.13 -22.49 -3.18
C THR A 158 -9.23 -21.26 -3.34
N ARG A 159 -8.57 -21.12 -4.49
CA ARG A 159 -7.72 -19.96 -4.78
C ARG A 159 -8.47 -18.63 -4.72
N MET A 160 -9.75 -18.64 -5.08
CA MET A 160 -10.59 -17.44 -5.04
C MET A 160 -10.89 -17.03 -3.60
N GLU A 161 -11.30 -18.00 -2.76
CA GLU A 161 -11.51 -17.78 -1.32
C GLU A 161 -10.22 -17.36 -0.61
N GLU A 162 -9.07 -17.99 -0.96
CA GLU A 162 -7.74 -17.60 -0.45
C GLU A 162 -7.46 -16.11 -0.72
N ARG A 163 -7.77 -15.59 -1.92
CA ARG A 163 -7.58 -14.17 -2.24
C ARG A 163 -8.46 -13.25 -1.39
N TYR A 164 -9.73 -13.61 -1.17
CA TYR A 164 -10.62 -12.83 -0.30
C TYR A 164 -10.13 -12.80 1.15
N LEU A 165 -9.67 -13.94 1.67
CA LEU A 165 -9.12 -14.02 3.02
C LEU A 165 -7.77 -13.31 3.15
N ILE A 166 -6.90 -13.34 2.12
CA ILE A 166 -5.67 -12.54 2.05
C ILE A 166 -6.00 -11.04 2.11
N THR A 167 -7.03 -10.59 1.39
CA THR A 167 -7.50 -9.21 1.42
C THR A 167 -8.03 -8.83 2.80
N ALA A 168 -8.80 -9.73 3.44
CA ALA A 168 -9.26 -9.56 4.83
C ALA A 168 -8.08 -9.48 5.81
N GLY A 169 -7.05 -10.32 5.63
CA GLY A 169 -5.82 -10.26 6.42
C GLY A 169 -5.03 -8.97 6.23
N ALA A 170 -4.99 -8.43 5.00
CA ALA A 170 -4.39 -7.12 4.72
C ALA A 170 -5.13 -6.00 5.45
N SER A 171 -6.48 -6.03 5.41
CA SER A 171 -7.34 -5.10 6.15
C SER A 171 -7.09 -5.17 7.66
N ALA A 172 -7.05 -6.38 8.24
CA ALA A 172 -6.70 -6.63 9.63
C ALA A 172 -5.31 -6.09 9.99
N GLY A 173 -4.36 -6.24 9.04
CA GLY A 173 -2.99 -5.79 9.16
C GLY A 173 -2.87 -4.29 9.41
N LEU A 174 -3.49 -3.51 8.53
CA LEU A 174 -3.50 -2.05 8.65
C LEU A 174 -4.31 -1.58 9.85
N ALA A 175 -5.47 -2.21 10.08
CA ALA A 175 -6.36 -1.89 11.19
C ALA A 175 -5.70 -2.05 12.55
N ALA A 176 -4.99 -3.18 12.80
CA ALA A 176 -4.26 -3.40 14.05
C ALA A 176 -3.04 -2.50 14.21
N ALA A 177 -2.35 -2.17 13.10
CA ALA A 177 -1.16 -1.31 13.14
C ALA A 177 -1.49 0.13 13.61
N PHE A 178 -2.68 0.64 13.25
CA PHE A 178 -3.08 2.02 13.48
C PHE A 178 -4.31 2.24 14.38
N ASN A 179 -4.89 1.19 14.92
CA ASN A 179 -6.20 1.26 15.60
C ASN A 179 -7.32 1.83 14.70
N ALA A 180 -7.21 1.65 13.38
CA ALA A 180 -8.00 2.28 12.34
C ALA A 180 -8.74 1.24 11.49
N PRO A 181 -9.87 0.68 11.96
CA PRO A 181 -10.56 -0.41 11.26
C PRO A 181 -11.16 0.00 9.92
N LEU A 182 -11.76 1.18 9.80
CA LEU A 182 -12.36 1.65 8.55
C LEU A 182 -11.27 1.93 7.50
N ALA A 183 -10.17 2.54 7.91
CA ALA A 183 -9.03 2.77 7.03
C ALA A 183 -8.43 1.45 6.51
N GLY A 184 -8.33 0.42 7.36
CA GLY A 184 -7.88 -0.91 6.95
C GLY A 184 -8.77 -1.51 5.87
N VAL A 185 -10.08 -1.40 6.02
CA VAL A 185 -11.06 -1.86 5.02
C VAL A 185 -10.96 -1.06 3.72
N MET A 186 -10.94 0.27 3.83
CA MET A 186 -10.87 1.15 2.65
C MET A 186 -9.58 0.92 1.86
N PHE A 187 -8.44 0.77 2.54
CA PHE A 187 -7.18 0.43 1.88
C PHE A 187 -7.25 -0.90 1.13
N ALA A 188 -7.87 -1.93 1.73
CA ALA A 188 -8.03 -3.22 1.10
C ALA A 188 -8.91 -3.16 -0.16
N LEU A 189 -9.95 -2.32 -0.16
CA LEU A 189 -10.87 -2.16 -1.29
C LEU A 189 -10.35 -1.20 -2.35
N GLU A 190 -9.86 -0.02 -1.96
CA GLU A 190 -9.45 1.05 -2.88
C GLU A 190 -8.06 0.77 -3.49
N GLU A 191 -7.08 0.32 -2.68
CA GLU A 191 -5.71 0.15 -3.15
C GLU A 191 -5.39 -1.29 -3.58
N LEU A 192 -5.76 -2.30 -2.79
CA LEU A 192 -5.34 -3.67 -3.07
C LEU A 192 -6.25 -4.37 -4.09
N HIS A 193 -7.56 -4.34 -3.84
CA HIS A 193 -8.53 -5.11 -4.64
C HIS A 193 -9.11 -4.30 -5.79
N ARG A 194 -9.17 -2.97 -5.64
CA ARG A 194 -9.79 -2.01 -6.58
C ARG A 194 -11.22 -2.38 -6.95
N ASN A 195 -11.92 -3.03 -6.04
CA ASN A 195 -13.30 -3.46 -6.21
C ASN A 195 -14.06 -3.36 -4.88
N PHE A 196 -15.17 -2.64 -4.89
CA PHE A 196 -16.06 -2.45 -3.74
C PHE A 196 -17.15 -3.54 -3.65
N SER A 197 -16.79 -4.78 -3.94
CA SER A 197 -17.71 -5.92 -3.86
C SER A 197 -18.07 -6.24 -2.41
N GLY A 198 -19.36 -6.49 -2.15
CA GLY A 198 -19.85 -6.91 -0.83
C GLY A 198 -19.26 -8.25 -0.36
N VAL A 199 -18.75 -9.08 -1.26
CA VAL A 199 -18.06 -10.35 -0.93
C VAL A 199 -16.71 -10.08 -0.30
N VAL A 200 -16.00 -9.04 -0.72
CA VAL A 200 -14.71 -8.62 -0.16
C VAL A 200 -14.91 -7.79 1.10
N LEU A 201 -15.91 -6.88 1.07
CA LEU A 201 -16.19 -5.93 2.16
C LEU A 201 -16.49 -6.63 3.48
N ALA A 202 -17.37 -7.63 3.49
CA ALA A 202 -17.83 -8.26 4.72
C ALA A 202 -16.71 -8.98 5.50
N PRO A 203 -15.89 -9.87 4.90
CA PRO A 203 -14.77 -10.50 5.60
C PRO A 203 -13.67 -9.49 5.96
N ALA A 204 -13.41 -8.47 5.13
CA ALA A 204 -12.43 -7.43 5.42
C ALA A 204 -12.85 -6.59 6.65
N MET A 205 -14.13 -6.22 6.74
CA MET A 205 -14.69 -5.50 7.89
C MET A 205 -14.62 -6.35 9.17
N ALA A 206 -15.04 -7.61 9.11
CA ALA A 206 -14.97 -8.51 10.24
C ALA A 206 -13.53 -8.67 10.75
N ALA A 207 -12.59 -8.89 9.83
CA ALA A 207 -11.17 -9.05 10.15
C ALA A 207 -10.55 -7.77 10.73
N ALA A 208 -10.85 -6.60 10.16
CA ALA A 208 -10.37 -5.31 10.65
C ALA A 208 -10.87 -5.02 12.06
N LEU A 209 -12.17 -5.21 12.32
CA LEU A 209 -12.76 -4.97 13.63
C LEU A 209 -12.15 -5.89 14.69
N MET A 210 -12.05 -7.20 14.41
CA MET A 210 -11.48 -8.15 15.35
C MET A 210 -10.01 -7.87 15.63
N ALA A 211 -9.22 -7.55 14.60
CA ALA A 211 -7.81 -7.21 14.75
C ALA A 211 -7.62 -5.92 15.57
N THR A 212 -8.48 -4.92 15.35
CA THR A 212 -8.48 -3.68 16.15
C THR A 212 -8.87 -3.95 17.59
N MET A 213 -9.84 -4.84 17.85
CA MET A 213 -10.21 -5.23 19.22
C MET A 213 -9.01 -5.84 19.96
N VAL A 214 -8.28 -6.76 19.33
CA VAL A 214 -7.06 -7.35 19.91
C VAL A 214 -6.01 -6.27 20.18
N SER A 215 -5.75 -5.40 19.19
CA SER A 215 -4.78 -4.31 19.34
C SER A 215 -5.15 -3.35 20.47
N ARG A 216 -6.42 -2.94 20.57
CA ARG A 216 -6.92 -2.04 21.61
C ARG A 216 -6.90 -2.68 23.02
N TYR A 217 -7.11 -3.98 23.09
CA TYR A 217 -7.01 -4.68 24.39
C TYR A 217 -5.57 -4.67 24.92
N LEU A 218 -4.56 -4.76 24.06
CA LEU A 218 -3.16 -4.83 24.47
C LEU A 218 -2.49 -3.44 24.61
N PHE A 219 -2.85 -2.47 23.76
CA PHE A 219 -2.17 -1.17 23.65
C PHE A 219 -3.05 0.02 24.01
N GLY A 220 -4.31 -0.22 24.38
CA GLY A 220 -5.24 0.86 24.70
C GLY A 220 -5.96 1.45 23.48
N ARG A 221 -6.78 2.48 23.74
CA ARG A 221 -7.69 3.09 22.75
C ARG A 221 -7.17 4.40 22.16
N GLU A 222 -6.01 4.85 22.63
CA GLU A 222 -5.46 6.12 22.21
C GLU A 222 -5.21 6.15 20.69
N PRO A 223 -5.51 7.29 20.03
CA PRO A 223 -5.17 7.49 18.63
C PRO A 223 -3.65 7.44 18.44
N VAL A 224 -3.19 7.17 17.23
CA VAL A 224 -1.75 7.07 16.94
C VAL A 224 -1.08 8.44 17.00
N PHE A 225 -1.80 9.49 16.59
CA PHE A 225 -1.34 10.86 16.64
C PHE A 225 -2.12 11.66 17.67
N HIS A 226 -1.38 12.23 18.64
CA HIS A 226 -1.93 12.99 19.75
C HIS A 226 -1.74 14.49 19.48
N PHE A 227 -2.72 15.11 18.84
CA PHE A 227 -2.71 16.56 18.59
C PHE A 227 -3.44 17.38 19.66
N GLY A 228 -3.83 16.75 20.78
CA GLY A 228 -4.74 17.38 21.75
C GLY A 228 -6.13 17.60 21.14
N ILE A 229 -6.73 18.76 21.44
CA ILE A 229 -8.02 19.12 20.83
C ILE A 229 -7.74 19.77 19.47
N LEU A 230 -8.13 19.11 18.39
CA LEU A 230 -8.10 19.69 17.06
C LEU A 230 -9.28 20.65 16.91
N PRO A 231 -9.04 21.95 16.68
CA PRO A 231 -10.13 22.92 16.55
C PRO A 231 -10.94 22.69 15.29
N HIS A 232 -12.23 23.00 15.32
CA HIS A 232 -13.08 22.97 14.13
C HIS A 232 -12.50 23.86 13.02
N PHE A 233 -12.34 23.29 11.80
CA PHE A 233 -11.76 24.03 10.67
C PHE A 233 -12.83 24.81 9.92
N PRO A 234 -12.82 26.17 9.97
CA PRO A 234 -13.88 26.98 9.39
C PRO A 234 -13.91 26.91 7.87
N LEU A 235 -15.11 26.95 7.28
CA LEU A 235 -15.29 26.95 5.83
C LEU A 235 -14.57 28.10 5.13
N ARG A 236 -14.39 29.25 5.79
CA ARG A 236 -13.62 30.39 5.23
C ARG A 236 -12.16 30.06 4.92
N TYR A 237 -11.60 29.00 5.52
CA TYR A 237 -10.22 28.54 5.27
C TYR A 237 -10.13 27.37 4.30
N MET A 238 -11.24 26.95 3.65
CA MET A 238 -11.20 25.83 2.70
C MET A 238 -10.27 26.07 1.50
N TRP A 239 -10.04 27.34 1.10
CA TRP A 239 -9.03 27.70 0.11
C TRP A 239 -7.63 27.21 0.50
N LEU A 240 -7.32 27.19 1.80
CA LEU A 240 -6.04 26.69 2.29
C LEU A 240 -5.90 25.17 2.07
N ALA A 241 -7.00 24.39 2.22
CA ALA A 241 -6.98 22.96 1.92
C ALA A 241 -6.63 22.71 0.44
N VAL A 242 -7.11 23.57 -0.47
CA VAL A 242 -6.75 23.51 -1.91
C VAL A 242 -5.26 23.81 -2.11
N ILE A 243 -4.73 24.88 -1.49
CA ILE A 243 -3.31 25.26 -1.59
C ILE A 243 -2.41 24.16 -1.01
N LEU A 244 -2.79 23.61 0.17
CA LEU A 244 -2.09 22.49 0.79
C LEU A 244 -2.08 21.27 -0.14
N GLY A 245 -3.23 20.95 -0.76
CA GLY A 245 -3.32 19.88 -1.74
C GLY A 245 -2.36 20.07 -2.92
N ILE A 246 -2.19 21.31 -3.41
CA ILE A 246 -1.25 21.62 -4.51
C ILE A 246 0.20 21.44 -4.05
N ILE A 247 0.61 22.10 -2.97
CA ILE A 247 2.00 22.09 -2.48
C ILE A 247 2.42 20.67 -2.10
N VAL A 248 1.59 20.02 -1.31
CA VAL A 248 1.85 18.66 -0.81
C VAL A 248 1.73 17.63 -1.94
N GLY A 249 0.85 17.87 -2.93
CA GLY A 249 0.75 17.05 -4.13
C GLY A 249 2.06 17.02 -4.91
N ILE A 250 2.69 18.18 -5.10
CA ILE A 250 4.03 18.29 -5.74
C ILE A 250 5.09 17.57 -4.91
N ALA A 251 5.09 17.76 -3.58
CA ALA A 251 6.02 17.09 -2.68
C ALA A 251 5.88 15.55 -2.73
N GLY A 252 4.65 15.02 -2.83
CA GLY A 252 4.37 13.59 -3.00
C GLY A 252 4.90 13.03 -4.32
N VAL A 253 4.77 13.76 -5.42
CA VAL A 253 5.36 13.37 -6.72
C VAL A 253 6.89 13.34 -6.65
N ILE A 254 7.50 14.34 -6.00
CA ILE A 254 8.97 14.37 -5.80
C ILE A 254 9.41 13.17 -4.96
N PHE A 255 8.67 12.86 -3.90
CA PHE A 255 8.94 11.68 -3.05
C PHE A 255 8.86 10.38 -3.84
N ASN A 256 7.81 10.17 -4.63
CA ASN A 256 7.67 8.97 -5.44
C ASN A 256 8.82 8.83 -6.45
N LYS A 257 9.18 9.92 -7.16
CA LYS A 257 10.32 9.92 -8.06
C LYS A 257 11.63 9.60 -7.35
N GLY A 258 11.86 10.18 -6.16
CA GLY A 258 13.03 9.88 -5.32
C GLY A 258 13.08 8.41 -4.93
N LEU A 259 11.95 7.87 -4.42
CA LEU A 259 11.85 6.48 -3.97
C LEU A 259 12.05 5.48 -5.13
N LEU A 260 11.53 5.79 -6.30
CA LEU A 260 11.70 4.96 -7.48
C LEU A 260 13.13 5.02 -8.05
N ASN A 261 13.86 6.10 -7.85
CA ASN A 261 15.20 6.28 -8.38
C ASN A 261 16.33 5.98 -7.39
N ILE A 262 16.02 5.72 -6.11
CA ILE A 262 17.05 5.42 -5.10
C ILE A 262 17.89 4.18 -5.45
N HIS A 263 17.36 3.25 -6.26
CA HIS A 263 18.11 2.09 -6.70
C HIS A 263 19.35 2.47 -7.53
N CYS A 264 19.30 3.57 -8.30
CA CYS A 264 20.46 4.07 -9.04
C CYS A 264 21.63 4.43 -8.10
N PHE A 265 21.33 4.95 -6.89
CA PHE A 265 22.34 5.17 -5.87
C PHE A 265 22.98 3.85 -5.40
N TYR A 266 22.19 2.80 -5.23
CA TYR A 266 22.66 1.49 -4.81
C TYR A 266 23.25 0.63 -5.94
N GLU A 267 23.24 1.10 -7.19
CA GLU A 267 23.95 0.52 -8.33
C GLU A 267 25.41 0.95 -8.41
N LEU A 268 25.84 1.94 -7.60
CA LEU A 268 27.23 2.35 -7.53
C LEU A 268 28.15 1.18 -7.18
N PRO A 269 29.41 1.13 -7.71
CA PRO A 269 30.32 0.00 -7.53
C PRO A 269 30.59 -0.37 -6.07
N ILE A 270 30.49 0.60 -5.15
CA ILE A 270 30.66 0.38 -3.70
C ILE A 270 29.57 -0.53 -3.12
N PHE A 271 28.39 -0.57 -3.72
CA PHE A 271 27.25 -1.37 -3.27
C PHE A 271 27.07 -2.70 -4.06
N ARG A 272 28.12 -3.15 -4.75
CA ARG A 272 28.09 -4.38 -5.57
C ARG A 272 27.63 -5.61 -4.79
N ASN A 273 27.94 -5.67 -3.48
CA ASN A 273 27.47 -6.73 -2.60
C ASN A 273 26.17 -6.28 -1.92
N ARG A 274 25.11 -7.12 -1.96
CA ARG A 274 23.81 -6.86 -1.32
C ARG A 274 23.89 -6.61 0.21
N TYR A 275 24.96 -6.96 0.85
CA TYR A 275 25.23 -6.63 2.25
C TYR A 275 25.50 -5.13 2.45
N MET A 276 26.27 -4.51 1.53
CA MET A 276 26.72 -3.12 1.65
C MET A 276 25.61 -2.07 1.77
N PRO A 277 24.52 -2.13 0.98
CA PRO A 277 23.37 -1.22 1.16
C PRO A 277 22.80 -1.25 2.57
N ILE A 278 22.63 -2.45 3.15
CA ILE A 278 22.06 -2.64 4.49
C ILE A 278 23.02 -2.12 5.56
N ALA A 279 24.31 -2.46 5.45
CA ALA A 279 25.35 -1.97 6.35
C ALA A 279 25.45 -0.45 6.33
N PHE A 280 25.45 0.16 5.13
CA PHE A 280 25.47 1.61 4.97
C PHE A 280 24.25 2.29 5.62
N ALA A 281 23.05 1.77 5.38
CA ALA A 281 21.82 2.35 5.95
C ALA A 281 21.82 2.26 7.50
N LEU A 282 22.27 1.13 8.10
CA LEU A 282 22.36 0.98 9.55
C LEU A 282 23.49 1.82 10.17
N LEU A 283 24.64 1.93 9.52
CA LEU A 283 25.72 2.81 9.98
C LEU A 283 25.26 4.28 9.95
N MET A 284 24.54 4.70 8.89
CA MET A 284 23.94 6.00 8.82
C MET A 284 22.91 6.22 9.95
N ALA A 285 22.05 5.22 10.24
CA ALA A 285 21.17 5.25 11.41
C ALA A 285 21.95 5.42 12.71
N GLY A 286 23.08 4.70 12.83
CA GLY A 286 23.99 4.83 13.97
C GLY A 286 24.49 6.25 14.16
N VAL A 287 24.99 6.89 13.11
CA VAL A 287 25.49 8.28 13.14
C VAL A 287 24.36 9.28 13.41
N LEU A 288 23.22 9.14 12.69
CA LEU A 288 22.06 10.02 12.88
C LEU A 288 21.48 9.93 14.30
N GLY A 289 21.65 8.79 14.97
CA GLY A 289 21.23 8.65 16.37
C GLY A 289 21.96 9.59 17.34
N TYR A 290 23.17 10.04 17.01
CA TYR A 290 23.90 11.06 17.79
C TYR A 290 23.57 12.48 17.37
N VAL A 291 23.47 12.71 16.05
CA VAL A 291 23.40 14.07 15.48
C VAL A 291 21.97 14.54 15.32
N PHE A 292 21.08 13.62 14.89
CA PHE A 292 19.72 13.99 14.49
C PHE A 292 18.73 12.84 14.72
N PRO A 293 18.45 12.48 15.99
CA PRO A 293 17.65 11.32 16.36
C PRO A 293 16.20 11.35 15.85
N ASP A 294 15.64 12.57 15.63
CA ASP A 294 14.25 12.76 15.22
C ASP A 294 13.93 12.21 13.82
N VAL A 295 14.94 12.02 12.97
CA VAL A 295 14.75 11.44 11.64
C VAL A 295 14.71 9.92 11.64
N LEU A 296 15.06 9.27 12.75
CA LEU A 296 15.09 7.81 12.88
C LEU A 296 13.68 7.21 13.00
N GLY A 297 13.59 5.90 12.69
CA GLY A 297 12.35 5.12 12.82
C GLY A 297 11.20 5.64 11.95
N GLY A 298 9.98 5.24 12.27
CA GLY A 298 8.76 5.64 11.54
C GLY A 298 8.44 7.12 11.59
N GLY A 299 8.70 7.77 12.74
CA GLY A 299 8.50 9.21 12.97
C GLY A 299 7.19 9.56 13.65
N ASN A 300 6.50 8.62 14.31
CA ASN A 300 5.31 8.91 15.13
C ASN A 300 5.62 9.97 16.21
N GLU A 301 6.74 9.80 16.90
CA GLU A 301 7.18 10.69 17.97
C GLU A 301 7.43 12.10 17.43
N LEU A 302 8.04 12.21 16.24
CA LEU A 302 8.26 13.49 15.59
C LEU A 302 6.94 14.21 15.30
N VAL A 303 5.93 13.52 14.73
CA VAL A 303 4.62 14.13 14.46
C VAL A 303 3.95 14.59 15.76
N ASN A 304 4.00 13.77 16.81
CA ASN A 304 3.44 14.13 18.11
C ASN A 304 4.18 15.29 18.79
N ALA A 305 5.45 15.49 18.46
CA ALA A 305 6.25 16.60 18.99
C ALA A 305 6.12 17.91 18.18
N LEU A 306 5.60 17.86 16.95
CA LEU A 306 5.57 19.03 16.06
C LEU A 306 4.88 20.27 16.66
N TYR A 307 3.88 20.09 17.54
CA TYR A 307 3.19 21.21 18.18
C TYR A 307 3.96 21.79 19.37
N THR A 308 4.95 21.07 19.90
CA THR A 308 5.81 21.53 21.02
C THR A 308 7.16 22.06 20.55
N LEU A 309 7.55 21.74 19.30
CA LEU A 309 8.79 22.23 18.71
C LEU A 309 8.73 23.75 18.45
N PRO A 310 9.86 24.45 18.55
CA PRO A 310 9.92 25.86 18.15
C PRO A 310 9.56 26.01 16.68
N LEU A 311 8.70 26.99 16.35
CA LEU A 311 8.25 27.30 15.00
C LEU A 311 9.37 27.97 14.18
N SER A 312 10.42 27.19 13.89
CA SER A 312 11.57 27.62 13.11
C SER A 312 11.52 26.98 11.71
N LEU A 313 11.46 27.82 10.67
CA LEU A 313 11.46 27.35 9.29
C LEU A 313 12.73 26.54 8.97
N GLN A 314 13.87 26.94 9.54
CA GLN A 314 15.15 26.23 9.36
C GLN A 314 15.09 24.81 9.95
N LEU A 315 14.55 24.65 11.17
CA LEU A 315 14.41 23.35 11.82
C LEU A 315 13.48 22.43 11.01
N PHE A 316 12.31 22.94 10.60
CA PHE A 316 11.37 22.13 9.81
C PHE A 316 11.94 21.74 8.43
N ALA A 317 12.67 22.64 7.77
CA ALA A 317 13.34 22.34 6.50
C ALA A 317 14.44 21.27 6.68
N LEU A 318 15.23 21.36 7.76
CA LEU A 318 16.27 20.38 8.09
C LEU A 318 15.66 19.01 8.40
N LEU A 319 14.57 18.96 9.19
CA LEU A 319 13.82 17.75 9.49
C LEU A 319 13.21 17.13 8.23
N LEU A 320 12.61 17.95 7.36
CA LEU A 320 12.01 17.49 6.11
C LEU A 320 13.06 16.87 5.18
N ILE A 321 14.18 17.55 4.96
CA ILE A 321 15.26 17.07 4.09
C ILE A 321 15.91 15.82 4.69
N GLY A 322 16.22 15.85 5.99
CA GLY A 322 16.82 14.71 6.70
C GLY A 322 15.92 13.48 6.66
N LYS A 323 14.63 13.64 6.98
CA LYS A 323 13.64 12.55 6.94
C LYS A 323 13.45 12.02 5.53
N PHE A 324 13.34 12.91 4.53
CA PHE A 324 13.21 12.55 3.13
C PHE A 324 14.39 11.69 2.67
N LEU A 325 15.61 12.19 2.81
CA LEU A 325 16.82 11.50 2.34
C LEU A 325 17.04 10.18 3.08
N PHE A 326 16.89 10.18 4.40
CA PHE A 326 17.11 8.97 5.19
C PHE A 326 16.01 7.91 4.95
N THR A 327 14.77 8.31 4.64
CA THR A 327 13.72 7.37 4.23
C THR A 327 14.06 6.72 2.89
N LEU A 328 14.54 7.49 1.91
CA LEU A 328 14.98 6.93 0.62
C LEU A 328 16.12 5.91 0.81
N ILE A 329 17.15 6.27 1.59
CA ILE A 329 18.28 5.38 1.91
C ILE A 329 17.79 4.10 2.61
N SER A 330 16.96 4.26 3.65
CA SER A 330 16.44 3.13 4.42
C SER A 330 15.57 2.18 3.59
N TYR A 331 14.72 2.73 2.71
CA TYR A 331 13.86 1.90 1.86
C TYR A 331 14.66 1.22 0.73
N GLY A 332 15.59 1.95 0.13
CA GLY A 332 16.41 1.46 -0.99
C GLY A 332 17.31 0.29 -0.62
N CYS A 333 17.70 0.12 0.66
CA CYS A 333 18.53 -1.00 1.09
C CYS A 333 17.79 -2.36 1.06
N GLY A 334 16.45 -2.38 0.90
CA GLY A 334 15.66 -3.58 0.69
C GLY A 334 15.30 -4.39 1.94
N VAL A 335 15.56 -3.86 3.14
CA VAL A 335 15.17 -4.47 4.42
C VAL A 335 13.64 -4.50 4.56
N PRO A 336 13.05 -5.50 5.27
CA PRO A 336 11.64 -5.52 5.59
C PRO A 336 11.18 -4.26 6.32
N GLY A 337 10.36 -3.42 5.67
CA GLY A 337 9.89 -2.13 6.21
C GLY A 337 9.17 -1.32 5.14
N GLY A 338 8.20 -0.51 5.53
CA GLY A 338 7.42 0.35 4.65
C GLY A 338 7.87 1.81 4.68
N PHE A 339 7.47 2.57 3.69
CA PHE A 339 7.64 4.04 3.66
C PHE A 339 6.35 4.79 4.00
N PHE A 340 5.30 4.09 4.36
CA PHE A 340 3.97 4.63 4.57
C PHE A 340 3.95 5.69 5.69
N LEU A 341 4.39 5.35 6.90
CA LEU A 341 4.44 6.30 8.01
C LEU A 341 5.45 7.43 7.77
N PRO A 342 6.71 7.17 7.33
CA PRO A 342 7.61 8.25 6.92
C PRO A 342 7.01 9.22 5.89
N MET A 343 6.20 8.74 4.96
CA MET A 343 5.47 9.56 3.99
C MET A 343 4.46 10.50 4.67
N LEU A 344 3.71 10.02 5.66
CA LEU A 344 2.80 10.86 6.45
C LEU A 344 3.57 11.93 7.23
N VAL A 345 4.73 11.58 7.78
CA VAL A 345 5.63 12.54 8.47
C VAL A 345 6.11 13.63 7.53
N LEU A 346 6.48 13.28 6.30
CA LEU A 346 6.86 14.27 5.27
C LEU A 346 5.69 15.20 4.94
N GLY A 347 4.47 14.67 4.88
CA GLY A 347 3.24 15.47 4.75
C GLY A 347 3.06 16.45 5.92
N ALA A 348 3.24 15.95 7.15
CA ALA A 348 3.14 16.75 8.38
C ALA A 348 4.17 17.89 8.40
N LEU A 349 5.44 17.60 8.06
CA LEU A 349 6.52 18.59 8.00
C LEU A 349 6.28 19.63 6.90
N THR A 350 5.82 19.20 5.72
CA THR A 350 5.48 20.11 4.61
C THR A 350 4.35 21.05 5.01
N GLY A 351 3.29 20.51 5.64
CA GLY A 351 2.18 21.31 6.16
C GLY A 351 2.62 22.27 7.25
N GLY A 352 3.46 21.80 8.17
CA GLY A 352 4.04 22.64 9.23
C GLY A 352 4.83 23.82 8.66
N MET A 353 5.63 23.62 7.61
CA MET A 353 6.35 24.70 6.90
C MET A 353 5.38 25.73 6.29
N VAL A 354 4.31 25.27 5.65
CA VAL A 354 3.28 26.19 5.13
C VAL A 354 2.64 26.99 6.26
N GLY A 355 2.33 26.32 7.39
CA GLY A 355 1.80 27.00 8.59
C GLY A 355 2.75 28.07 9.12
N ILE A 356 4.04 27.76 9.25
CA ILE A 356 5.08 28.71 9.72
C ILE A 356 5.19 29.93 8.81
N ILE A 357 4.96 29.79 7.50
CA ILE A 357 4.99 30.91 6.55
C ILE A 357 3.68 31.71 6.61
N PHE A 358 2.52 31.06 6.70
CA PHE A 358 1.21 31.72 6.57
C PHE A 358 0.73 32.39 7.87
N ILE A 359 1.15 31.89 9.03
CA ILE A 359 0.78 32.47 10.33
C ILE A 359 1.32 33.89 10.51
N PRO A 360 2.63 34.18 10.30
CA PRO A 360 3.16 35.55 10.41
C PRO A 360 2.60 36.52 9.37
N LEU A 361 2.14 36.02 8.22
CA LEU A 361 1.49 36.83 7.18
C LEU A 361 0.03 37.21 7.55
N GLY A 362 -0.47 36.76 8.70
CA GLY A 362 -1.84 37.01 9.13
C GLY A 362 -2.93 36.29 8.34
N LEU A 363 -2.53 35.35 7.48
CA LEU A 363 -3.45 34.60 6.62
C LEU A 363 -4.26 33.57 7.41
N ILE A 364 -3.67 33.03 8.49
CA ILE A 364 -4.30 32.04 9.36
C ILE A 364 -3.80 32.21 10.80
N SER A 365 -4.65 31.89 11.79
CA SER A 365 -4.25 31.89 13.19
C SER A 365 -3.38 30.66 13.52
N SER A 366 -2.39 30.83 14.41
CA SER A 366 -1.57 29.73 14.97
C SER A 366 -2.41 28.60 15.59
N TYR A 367 -3.63 28.93 16.05
CA TYR A 367 -4.62 27.98 16.56
C TYR A 367 -4.94 26.83 15.59
N TYR A 368 -4.79 27.04 14.27
CA TYR A 368 -5.08 26.05 13.23
C TYR A 368 -3.85 25.31 12.71
N LEU A 369 -2.68 25.46 13.33
CA LEU A 369 -1.45 24.80 12.85
C LEU A 369 -1.60 23.28 12.81
N SER A 370 -2.18 22.67 13.85
CA SER A 370 -2.42 21.21 13.90
C SER A 370 -3.35 20.74 12.77
N ASN A 371 -4.35 21.56 12.40
CA ASN A 371 -5.23 21.25 11.27
C ASN A 371 -4.44 21.23 9.95
N ILE A 372 -3.55 22.21 9.72
CA ILE A 372 -2.71 22.30 8.52
C ILE A 372 -1.85 21.04 8.42
N VAL A 373 -1.22 20.62 9.52
CA VAL A 373 -0.40 19.40 9.59
C VAL A 373 -1.22 18.18 9.23
N VAL A 374 -2.37 17.99 9.86
CA VAL A 374 -3.26 16.83 9.68
C VAL A 374 -3.79 16.77 8.23
N ILE A 375 -4.24 17.90 7.67
CA ILE A 375 -4.72 17.98 6.28
C ILE A 375 -3.61 17.62 5.29
N SER A 376 -2.39 18.10 5.55
CA SER A 376 -1.24 17.83 4.69
C SER A 376 -0.80 16.35 4.73
N MET A 377 -0.96 15.65 5.85
CA MET A 377 -0.68 14.21 5.93
C MET A 377 -1.58 13.42 4.98
N ALA A 378 -2.89 13.70 4.97
CA ALA A 378 -3.84 13.03 4.08
C ALA A 378 -3.56 13.36 2.59
N ALA A 379 -3.27 14.63 2.29
CA ALA A 379 -2.92 15.08 0.96
C ALA A 379 -1.65 14.41 0.42
N PHE A 380 -0.61 14.25 1.25
CA PHE A 380 0.64 13.58 0.85
C PHE A 380 0.40 12.10 0.53
N PHE A 381 -0.38 11.42 1.37
CA PHE A 381 -0.78 10.04 1.10
C PHE A 381 -1.53 9.92 -0.23
N ALA A 382 -2.55 10.78 -0.43
CA ALA A 382 -3.35 10.78 -1.65
C ALA A 382 -2.51 11.05 -2.92
N ALA A 383 -1.51 11.93 -2.85
CA ALA A 383 -0.59 12.18 -3.95
C ALA A 383 0.32 10.99 -4.29
N SER A 384 0.81 10.29 -3.26
CA SER A 384 1.81 9.22 -3.43
C SER A 384 1.18 7.88 -3.79
N VAL A 385 0.09 7.51 -3.09
CA VAL A 385 -0.59 6.21 -3.25
C VAL A 385 -1.71 6.28 -4.29
N GLN A 386 -2.27 7.48 -4.51
CA GLN A 386 -3.44 7.74 -5.36
C GLN A 386 -4.73 7.05 -4.88
N SER A 387 -4.87 6.97 -3.54
CA SER A 387 -6.06 6.45 -2.85
C SER A 387 -6.60 7.51 -1.88
N PRO A 388 -7.31 8.55 -2.37
CA PRO A 388 -7.71 9.70 -1.57
C PRO A 388 -8.73 9.36 -0.47
N VAL A 389 -9.63 8.40 -0.71
CA VAL A 389 -10.62 7.99 0.29
C VAL A 389 -9.93 7.30 1.47
N THR A 390 -9.02 6.38 1.18
CA THR A 390 -8.21 5.72 2.21
C THR A 390 -7.39 6.73 3.00
N GLY A 391 -6.71 7.67 2.33
CA GLY A 391 -5.90 8.70 2.99
C GLY A 391 -6.72 9.57 3.94
N THR A 392 -7.89 10.00 3.52
CA THR A 392 -8.82 10.79 4.33
C THR A 392 -9.29 10.02 5.56
N ILE A 393 -9.82 8.81 5.39
CA ILE A 393 -10.35 8.00 6.50
C ILE A 393 -9.23 7.57 7.45
N LEU A 394 -8.06 7.26 6.91
CA LEU A 394 -6.91 6.87 7.72
C LEU A 394 -6.49 7.98 8.68
N ILE A 395 -6.28 9.20 8.18
CA ILE A 395 -5.85 10.31 9.01
C ILE A 395 -6.95 10.71 10.01
N MET A 396 -8.21 10.64 9.61
CA MET A 396 -9.36 10.83 10.49
C MET A 396 -9.34 9.84 11.67
N GLU A 397 -9.16 8.54 11.43
CA GLU A 397 -9.09 7.53 12.48
C GLU A 397 -7.80 7.63 13.31
N MET A 398 -6.65 7.93 12.68
CA MET A 398 -5.36 8.06 13.37
C MET A 398 -5.28 9.30 14.30
N THR A 399 -6.06 10.34 14.02
CA THR A 399 -6.16 11.55 14.85
C THR A 399 -7.36 11.52 15.79
N GLY A 400 -8.30 10.59 15.60
CA GLY A 400 -9.52 10.49 16.36
C GLY A 400 -10.51 11.65 16.15
N SER A 401 -10.34 12.46 15.11
CA SER A 401 -11.17 13.63 14.83
C SER A 401 -11.88 13.52 13.48
N TYR A 402 -13.21 13.63 13.51
CA TYR A 402 -14.09 13.57 12.34
C TYR A 402 -14.42 14.96 11.78
N GLU A 403 -14.14 16.03 12.51
CA GLU A 403 -14.56 17.39 12.16
C GLU A 403 -13.85 17.98 10.95
N HIS A 404 -12.74 17.35 10.54
CA HIS A 404 -11.90 17.84 9.42
C HIS A 404 -12.17 17.13 8.11
N LEU A 405 -13.17 16.24 8.06
CA LEU A 405 -13.44 15.37 6.90
C LEU A 405 -13.49 16.16 5.58
N LEU A 406 -14.20 17.30 5.56
CA LEU A 406 -14.33 18.10 4.32
C LEU A 406 -12.98 18.66 3.85
N ALA A 407 -12.16 19.18 4.78
CA ALA A 407 -10.84 19.70 4.44
C ALA A 407 -9.87 18.60 4.04
N LEU A 408 -9.91 17.44 4.71
CA LEU A 408 -9.12 16.26 4.35
C LEU A 408 -9.47 15.77 2.94
N CYS A 409 -10.77 15.62 2.63
CA CYS A 409 -11.22 15.23 1.29
C CYS A 409 -10.79 16.23 0.22
N THR A 410 -10.98 17.53 0.47
CA THR A 410 -10.64 18.58 -0.50
C THR A 410 -9.14 18.57 -0.80
N ALA A 411 -8.30 18.53 0.22
CA ALA A 411 -6.84 18.50 0.04
C ALA A 411 -6.37 17.20 -0.62
N SER A 412 -6.93 16.04 -0.23
CA SER A 412 -6.59 14.74 -0.81
C SER A 412 -6.96 14.65 -2.28
N LEU A 413 -8.15 15.12 -2.66
CA LEU A 413 -8.58 15.13 -4.07
C LEU A 413 -7.74 16.11 -4.90
N MET A 414 -7.43 17.31 -4.36
CA MET A 414 -6.56 18.25 -5.05
C MET A 414 -5.15 17.70 -5.22
N ALA A 415 -4.60 17.04 -4.20
CA ALA A 415 -3.28 16.42 -4.27
C ALA A 415 -3.23 15.28 -5.30
N LEU A 416 -4.31 14.50 -5.43
CA LEU A 416 -4.46 13.48 -6.47
C LEU A 416 -4.46 14.11 -7.87
N VAL A 417 -5.25 15.18 -8.09
CA VAL A 417 -5.31 15.90 -9.37
C VAL A 417 -3.92 16.42 -9.74
N VAL A 418 -3.21 17.03 -8.79
CA VAL A 418 -1.84 17.52 -9.01
C VAL A 418 -0.89 16.38 -9.36
N ALA A 419 -0.97 15.25 -8.64
CA ALA A 419 -0.14 14.08 -8.93
C ALA A 419 -0.39 13.57 -10.36
N GLN A 420 -1.63 13.52 -10.82
CA GLN A 420 -1.99 13.10 -12.18
C GLN A 420 -1.51 14.10 -13.24
N LEU A 421 -1.64 15.43 -13.00
CA LEU A 421 -1.14 16.47 -13.89
C LEU A 421 0.38 16.37 -14.10
N PHE A 422 1.14 16.06 -13.05
CA PHE A 422 2.58 15.83 -13.12
C PHE A 422 2.96 14.40 -13.55
N ARG A 423 2.00 13.62 -14.09
CA ARG A 423 2.18 12.23 -14.54
C ARG A 423 2.79 11.35 -13.45
N GLY A 424 2.38 11.58 -12.20
CA GLY A 424 2.74 10.71 -11.09
C GLY A 424 2.03 9.35 -11.26
N GLU A 425 2.76 8.28 -11.06
CA GLU A 425 2.21 6.93 -11.08
C GLU A 425 1.95 6.43 -9.65
N PRO A 426 0.92 5.59 -9.42
CA PRO A 426 0.68 5.00 -8.11
C PRO A 426 1.88 4.18 -7.66
N ILE A 427 2.47 4.54 -6.52
CA ILE A 427 3.79 4.02 -6.11
C ILE A 427 3.81 2.49 -5.98
N TYR A 428 2.75 1.86 -5.42
CA TYR A 428 2.71 0.42 -5.21
C TYR A 428 2.55 -0.37 -6.51
N GLU A 429 1.92 0.21 -7.54
CA GLU A 429 1.82 -0.43 -8.86
C GLU A 429 3.16 -0.46 -9.57
N VAL A 430 3.86 0.68 -9.58
CA VAL A 430 5.19 0.77 -10.20
C VAL A 430 6.17 -0.19 -9.51
N LEU A 431 6.12 -0.27 -8.18
CA LEU A 431 6.95 -1.20 -7.42
C LEU A 431 6.61 -2.66 -7.74
N LEU A 432 5.32 -3.00 -7.93
CA LEU A 432 4.91 -4.33 -8.36
C LEU A 432 5.43 -4.64 -9.78
N GLN A 433 5.22 -3.73 -10.73
CA GLN A 433 5.70 -3.89 -12.11
C GLN A 433 7.23 -4.10 -12.16
N ARG A 434 7.99 -3.30 -11.39
CA ARG A 434 9.45 -3.47 -11.27
C ARG A 434 9.84 -4.81 -10.65
N SER A 435 9.11 -5.28 -9.64
CA SER A 435 9.33 -6.59 -9.03
C SER A 435 9.09 -7.72 -10.03
N LEU A 436 8.01 -7.64 -10.81
CA LEU A 436 7.69 -8.63 -11.84
C LEU A 436 8.73 -8.61 -12.97
N ALA A 437 9.19 -7.43 -13.39
CA ALA A 437 10.23 -7.31 -14.42
C ALA A 437 11.56 -7.96 -14.01
N LYS A 438 11.92 -7.87 -12.71
CA LYS A 438 13.14 -8.53 -12.18
C LYS A 438 13.04 -10.06 -12.10
N HIS A 439 11.83 -10.60 -12.00
CA HIS A 439 11.57 -12.04 -11.88
C HIS A 439 11.21 -12.71 -13.21
N LYS A 440 11.07 -11.93 -14.29
CA LYS A 440 10.99 -12.53 -15.63
C LYS A 440 12.36 -13.11 -15.95
N PRO A 441 12.51 -14.46 -16.17
CA PRO A 441 13.60 -14.93 -16.98
C PRO A 441 13.51 -14.14 -18.29
N ALA A 442 14.65 -13.88 -18.94
CA ALA A 442 14.69 -13.25 -20.25
C ALA A 442 13.89 -14.15 -21.23
N LEU A 443 12.56 -14.08 -21.13
CA LEU A 443 11.65 -14.65 -22.08
C LEU A 443 11.79 -13.78 -23.32
N SER A 444 12.18 -14.43 -24.39
CA SER A 444 12.20 -13.88 -25.74
C SER A 444 10.97 -13.00 -25.97
N SER A 445 11.15 -11.93 -26.69
CA SER A 445 10.12 -10.94 -27.04
C SER A 445 8.83 -11.49 -27.67
N SER A 446 8.71 -12.82 -27.82
CA SER A 446 7.61 -13.53 -28.45
C SER A 446 6.48 -14.00 -27.52
N GLU A 447 6.56 -13.79 -26.17
CA GLU A 447 5.53 -14.30 -25.24
C GLU A 447 4.85 -13.23 -24.38
N ARG A 448 4.75 -11.99 -24.85
CA ARG A 448 3.89 -10.98 -24.20
C ARG A 448 2.44 -11.19 -24.63
N ARG A 449 1.71 -12.03 -23.91
CA ARG A 449 0.26 -12.10 -24.07
C ARG A 449 -0.37 -10.84 -23.49
N ASN A 450 -0.97 -10.04 -24.36
CA ASN A 450 -1.72 -8.86 -23.98
C ASN A 450 -3.17 -9.28 -23.72
N LEU A 451 -3.71 -8.96 -22.53
CA LEU A 451 -5.13 -9.07 -22.27
C LEU A 451 -5.80 -7.77 -22.77
N LEU A 452 -6.71 -7.92 -23.70
CA LEU A 452 -7.51 -6.84 -24.26
C LEU A 452 -8.93 -6.95 -23.69
N GLU A 453 -9.49 -5.83 -23.29
CA GLU A 453 -10.91 -5.68 -23.01
C GLU A 453 -11.50 -4.82 -24.12
N LEU A 454 -12.42 -5.38 -24.91
CA LEU A 454 -12.98 -4.77 -26.10
C LEU A 454 -14.51 -4.89 -26.06
N THR A 455 -15.20 -3.91 -26.60
CA THR A 455 -16.68 -3.94 -26.71
C THR A 455 -17.08 -4.23 -28.15
N VAL A 456 -17.97 -5.18 -28.36
CA VAL A 456 -18.53 -5.44 -29.68
C VAL A 456 -19.40 -4.26 -30.10
N VAL A 457 -18.97 -3.54 -31.13
CA VAL A 457 -19.71 -2.40 -31.68
C VAL A 457 -20.76 -2.90 -32.68
N SER A 458 -21.93 -2.29 -32.66
CA SER A 458 -23.03 -2.60 -33.63
C SER A 458 -22.56 -2.36 -35.05
N GLY A 459 -22.76 -3.37 -35.92
CA GLY A 459 -22.29 -3.33 -37.30
C GLY A 459 -20.82 -3.67 -37.51
N SER A 460 -20.08 -4.07 -36.45
CA SER A 460 -18.74 -4.59 -36.57
C SER A 460 -18.71 -5.99 -37.21
N GLN A 461 -17.53 -6.43 -37.65
CA GLN A 461 -17.39 -7.77 -38.23
C GLN A 461 -17.74 -8.90 -37.24
N ALA A 462 -17.69 -8.63 -35.95
CA ALA A 462 -18.01 -9.58 -34.89
C ALA A 462 -19.49 -9.62 -34.52
N ASP A 463 -20.25 -8.56 -34.80
CA ASP A 463 -21.67 -8.45 -34.41
C ASP A 463 -22.54 -9.49 -35.13
N GLY A 464 -23.31 -10.24 -34.36
CA GLY A 464 -24.21 -11.30 -34.86
C GLY A 464 -23.52 -12.57 -35.33
N LYS A 465 -22.19 -12.72 -35.20
CA LYS A 465 -21.45 -13.91 -35.62
C LYS A 465 -21.06 -14.80 -34.44
N TYR A 466 -20.92 -16.08 -34.75
CA TYR A 466 -20.39 -17.08 -33.82
C TYR A 466 -18.86 -16.96 -33.73
N ILE A 467 -18.31 -17.14 -32.53
CA ILE A 467 -16.87 -17.02 -32.25
C ILE A 467 -16.05 -17.88 -33.20
N GLY A 468 -16.44 -19.14 -33.42
CA GLY A 468 -15.74 -20.06 -34.31
C GLY A 468 -15.83 -19.73 -35.81
N ARG A 469 -16.69 -18.75 -36.21
CA ARG A 469 -16.82 -18.28 -37.60
C ARG A 469 -16.05 -17.01 -37.91
N ILE A 470 -15.44 -16.39 -36.90
CA ILE A 470 -14.63 -15.19 -37.05
C ILE A 470 -13.18 -15.59 -37.26
N ALA A 471 -12.55 -15.03 -38.28
CA ALA A 471 -11.12 -15.25 -38.55
C ALA A 471 -10.27 -14.45 -37.55
N TRP A 472 -10.07 -15.02 -36.36
CA TRP A 472 -9.21 -14.42 -35.35
C TRP A 472 -7.75 -14.52 -35.76
N PRO A 473 -6.91 -13.51 -35.42
CA PRO A 473 -5.47 -13.60 -35.59
C PRO A 473 -4.88 -14.84 -34.90
N SER A 474 -3.76 -15.38 -35.41
CA SER A 474 -3.06 -16.51 -34.79
C SER A 474 -2.71 -16.17 -33.32
N HIS A 475 -2.78 -17.19 -32.45
CA HIS A 475 -2.51 -17.06 -31.01
C HIS A 475 -3.46 -16.13 -30.25
N THR A 476 -4.70 -16.00 -30.73
CA THR A 476 -5.79 -15.29 -30.05
C THR A 476 -6.63 -16.29 -29.25
N VAL A 477 -6.90 -15.98 -27.99
CA VAL A 477 -7.79 -16.77 -27.12
C VAL A 477 -8.81 -15.84 -26.49
N ILE A 478 -10.10 -16.09 -26.73
CA ILE A 478 -11.18 -15.39 -26.04
C ILE A 478 -11.34 -16.07 -24.69
N VAL A 479 -11.11 -15.31 -23.62
CA VAL A 479 -11.08 -15.83 -22.24
C VAL A 479 -12.47 -15.77 -21.60
N ASP A 480 -13.21 -14.70 -21.91
CA ASP A 480 -14.51 -14.43 -21.31
C ASP A 480 -15.35 -13.50 -22.21
N VAL A 481 -16.66 -13.64 -22.17
CA VAL A 481 -17.62 -12.76 -22.83
C VAL A 481 -18.64 -12.27 -21.80
N LYS A 482 -18.68 -10.98 -21.57
CA LYS A 482 -19.61 -10.39 -20.60
C LYS A 482 -20.76 -9.73 -21.32
N ARG A 483 -21.98 -10.18 -21.05
CA ARG A 483 -23.24 -9.64 -21.62
C ARG A 483 -24.13 -9.09 -20.50
N GLY A 484 -24.22 -7.76 -20.41
CA GLY A 484 -24.93 -7.12 -19.31
C GLY A 484 -24.32 -7.47 -17.95
N SER A 485 -25.06 -8.14 -17.09
CA SER A 485 -24.56 -8.59 -15.76
C SER A 485 -24.13 -10.06 -15.75
N GLY A 486 -24.13 -10.77 -16.87
CA GLY A 486 -23.80 -12.19 -16.96
C GLY A 486 -22.47 -12.45 -17.66
N ASP A 487 -21.67 -13.36 -17.10
CA ASP A 487 -20.45 -13.87 -17.71
C ASP A 487 -20.77 -15.13 -18.54
N ILE A 488 -20.33 -15.18 -19.78
CA ILE A 488 -20.55 -16.29 -20.72
C ILE A 488 -19.20 -16.95 -20.97
N ILE A 489 -19.06 -18.24 -20.63
CA ILE A 489 -17.88 -19.00 -21.00
C ILE A 489 -17.89 -19.16 -22.51
N PRO A 490 -16.90 -18.56 -23.23
CA PRO A 490 -16.90 -18.58 -24.68
C PRO A 490 -16.59 -19.96 -25.24
N ASP A 491 -17.38 -20.36 -26.22
CA ASP A 491 -17.14 -21.51 -27.07
C ASP A 491 -17.34 -21.13 -28.55
N ASP A 492 -17.04 -22.03 -29.46
CA ASP A 492 -17.15 -21.79 -30.91
C ASP A 492 -18.60 -21.49 -31.34
N GLU A 493 -19.60 -21.93 -30.58
CA GLU A 493 -21.04 -21.71 -30.82
C GLU A 493 -21.57 -20.46 -30.10
N THR A 494 -20.75 -19.74 -29.36
CA THR A 494 -21.15 -18.49 -28.71
C THR A 494 -21.32 -17.38 -29.75
N CYS A 495 -22.55 -16.90 -29.92
CA CYS A 495 -22.89 -15.78 -30.80
C CYS A 495 -22.62 -14.45 -30.11
N LEU A 496 -21.71 -13.63 -30.66
CA LEU A 496 -21.41 -12.28 -30.19
C LEU A 496 -22.51 -11.30 -30.60
N ARG A 497 -22.79 -10.33 -29.73
CA ARG A 497 -23.79 -9.29 -29.97
C ARG A 497 -23.22 -7.92 -29.65
N ALA A 498 -23.69 -6.89 -30.31
CA ALA A 498 -23.37 -5.51 -29.97
C ALA A 498 -23.61 -5.25 -28.48
N GLY A 499 -22.62 -4.65 -27.81
CA GLY A 499 -22.63 -4.40 -26.37
C GLY A 499 -22.02 -5.51 -25.51
N ASP A 500 -21.56 -6.64 -26.09
CA ASP A 500 -20.79 -7.63 -25.37
C ASP A 500 -19.37 -7.12 -25.10
N TYR A 501 -18.84 -7.37 -23.89
CA TYR A 501 -17.44 -7.11 -23.55
C TYR A 501 -16.66 -8.40 -23.72
N LEU A 502 -15.62 -8.35 -24.53
CA LEU A 502 -14.71 -9.49 -24.81
C LEU A 502 -13.41 -9.33 -24.04
N TYR A 503 -13.01 -10.36 -23.31
CA TYR A 503 -11.68 -10.47 -22.73
C TYR A 503 -10.84 -11.39 -23.62
N VAL A 504 -9.87 -10.81 -24.32
CA VAL A 504 -9.10 -11.51 -25.35
C VAL A 504 -7.61 -11.49 -25.01
N LEU A 505 -6.97 -12.66 -25.03
CA LEU A 505 -5.52 -12.80 -24.92
C LEU A 505 -4.90 -12.90 -26.32
N THR A 506 -3.90 -12.08 -26.60
CA THR A 506 -3.06 -12.15 -27.81
C THR A 506 -1.59 -11.95 -27.46
N ASP A 507 -0.70 -12.53 -28.25
CA ASP A 507 0.75 -12.47 -28.03
C ASP A 507 1.45 -11.34 -28.82
N SER A 508 0.76 -10.63 -29.71
CA SER A 508 1.34 -9.60 -30.56
C SER A 508 0.55 -8.28 -30.51
N VAL A 509 1.25 -7.15 -30.71
CA VAL A 509 0.65 -5.83 -30.82
C VAL A 509 -0.15 -5.72 -32.13
N GLU A 510 0.32 -6.36 -33.18
CA GLU A 510 -0.35 -6.42 -34.49
C GLU A 510 -1.66 -7.22 -34.40
N GLY A 511 -1.62 -8.37 -33.67
CA GLY A 511 -2.81 -9.16 -33.36
C GLY A 511 -3.84 -8.35 -32.56
N ALA A 512 -3.40 -7.58 -31.58
CA ALA A 512 -4.26 -6.68 -30.80
C ALA A 512 -4.98 -5.64 -31.67
N GLN A 513 -4.27 -5.04 -32.63
CA GLN A 513 -4.86 -4.06 -33.56
C GLN A 513 -5.86 -4.74 -34.52
N SER A 514 -5.55 -5.92 -35.00
CA SER A 514 -6.44 -6.70 -35.87
C SER A 514 -7.72 -7.11 -35.16
N ILE A 515 -7.62 -7.54 -33.88
CA ILE A 515 -8.78 -7.88 -33.05
C ILE A 515 -9.66 -6.64 -32.83
N ARG A 516 -9.07 -5.47 -32.54
CA ARG A 516 -9.82 -4.23 -32.45
C ARG A 516 -10.59 -3.90 -33.72
N ASN A 517 -9.95 -4.04 -34.87
CA ASN A 517 -10.60 -3.79 -36.15
C ASN A 517 -11.80 -4.73 -36.39
N ILE A 518 -11.72 -6.00 -35.96
CA ILE A 518 -12.82 -6.98 -36.08
C ILE A 518 -13.98 -6.64 -35.14
N VAL A 519 -13.70 -6.15 -33.94
CA VAL A 519 -14.67 -6.00 -32.87
C VAL A 519 -15.25 -4.58 -32.80
N GLU A 520 -14.45 -3.56 -33.11
CA GLU A 520 -14.81 -2.15 -32.90
C GLU A 520 -15.07 -1.36 -34.20
N LYS A 521 -14.50 -1.78 -35.37
CA LYS A 521 -14.76 -1.05 -36.62
C LYS A 521 -16.05 -1.49 -37.30
N THR A 522 -16.86 -0.53 -37.69
CA THR A 522 -18.02 -0.72 -38.56
C THR A 522 -17.58 -0.86 -40.02
N GLY A 523 -18.23 -1.76 -40.75
CA GLY A 523 -17.86 -2.08 -42.13
C GLY A 523 -18.06 -0.97 -43.18
N ASP A 524 -18.44 0.26 -42.81
CA ASP A 524 -18.71 1.38 -43.70
C ASP A 524 -17.58 2.40 -43.90
N GLU A 525 -16.37 2.16 -43.35
CA GLU A 525 -15.26 3.09 -43.50
C GLU A 525 -14.32 2.82 -44.71
N ASP A 526 -14.61 1.81 -45.54
CA ASP A 526 -13.79 1.46 -46.73
C ASP A 526 -14.59 1.59 -48.06
N MET A 527 -15.59 2.51 -48.20
CA MET A 527 -16.17 2.88 -49.49
C MET A 527 -15.94 4.36 -49.82
#